data_38472c16e5e17f68e00610f39fef5cf5
#
_entry.id   38472c16e5e17f68e00610f39fef5cf5
#
_cell.length_a   1.000
_cell.length_b   1.000
_cell.length_c   1.000
_cell.angle_alpha   90.00
_cell.angle_beta   90.00
_cell.angle_gamma   90.00
#
_symmetry.space_group_name_H-M   'P 1'
#
loop_
_entity.id
_entity.type
_entity.pdbx_description
1 polymer ?
#
loop_
_entity_poly.entity_id
_entity_poly.type
_entity_poly.pdbx_seq_one_letter_code
_entity_poly.pdbx_strand_id
1 'polypeptide(L)'
;MLLRDESIAQQAMEDYLTHKAGPLANAPTTCGFIPFSTIAPSSAVSDPESHIRSIVSSYLKSHPDADPAGRDALLARQLLNPNEAVCQVVSLSVGVDVNRAHHPSGTFTHETPGNWCTIAVCSTRSFSRGSVHIGSADPTAHPLIDPAYFAHPLDVEIAARSVLHAKEIVATEPLRSKLKKDASGNLIPMPNMLVPNDLDEAMEFARNNTITEYHPIGTCAMLPEDKGGVVDQDLRVYGTSNVRVCDASTFPLHVQGNIVSLVYAVAEKGADLIKGRKCMNGANK
;
A
#
# COMPACT_ATOMS: atom_id res chain seq x y z
N MET A 1 -0.96 -13.20 20.23
CA MET A 1 -1.30 -13.58 21.60
C MET A 1 -1.15 -15.07 21.87
N LEU A 2 -1.70 -15.94 21.07
CA LEU A 2 -1.48 -17.39 21.19
C LEU A 2 0.03 -17.74 21.31
N LEU A 3 0.90 -17.03 20.60
CA LEU A 3 2.36 -17.23 20.63
C LEU A 3 3.09 -16.61 21.85
N ARG A 4 2.39 -15.94 22.76
CA ARG A 4 2.97 -15.42 24.01
C ARG A 4 2.87 -16.41 25.17
N ASP A 5 1.96 -17.35 25.09
CA ASP A 5 1.89 -18.50 25.97
C ASP A 5 2.80 -19.58 25.39
N GLU A 6 3.80 -19.97 26.17
CA GLU A 6 4.86 -20.87 25.71
C GLU A 6 4.31 -22.24 25.30
N SER A 7 3.31 -22.73 26.02
CA SER A 7 2.67 -24.02 25.72
C SER A 7 1.86 -23.97 24.42
N ILE A 8 1.16 -22.86 24.18
CA ILE A 8 0.38 -22.65 22.95
C ILE A 8 1.33 -22.40 21.76
N ALA A 9 2.42 -21.68 21.98
CA ALA A 9 3.42 -21.47 20.93
C ALA A 9 4.10 -22.78 20.52
N GLN A 10 4.42 -23.63 21.47
CA GLN A 10 5.01 -24.94 21.22
C GLN A 10 4.02 -25.85 20.47
N GLN A 11 2.76 -25.90 20.87
CA GLN A 11 1.73 -26.67 20.17
C GLN A 11 1.51 -26.13 18.75
N ALA A 12 1.44 -24.82 18.57
CA ALA A 12 1.31 -24.20 17.24
C ALA A 12 2.49 -24.53 16.31
N MET A 13 3.71 -24.60 16.86
CA MET A 13 4.90 -25.01 16.11
C MET A 13 4.84 -26.48 15.73
N GLU A 14 4.42 -27.37 16.62
CA GLU A 14 4.23 -28.79 16.37
C GLU A 14 3.18 -29.03 15.27
N ASP A 15 2.02 -28.39 15.38
CA ASP A 15 0.96 -28.46 14.37
C ASP A 15 1.45 -28.00 12.99
N TYR A 16 2.23 -26.91 12.95
CA TYR A 16 2.79 -26.39 11.71
C TYR A 16 3.83 -27.35 11.10
N LEU A 17 4.76 -27.86 11.91
CA LEU A 17 5.80 -28.77 11.42
C LEU A 17 5.26 -30.10 10.96
N THR A 18 4.26 -30.64 11.69
CA THR A 18 3.71 -31.98 11.46
C THR A 18 2.59 -31.98 10.41
N HIS A 19 1.65 -31.04 10.54
CA HIS A 19 0.42 -31.03 9.75
C HIS A 19 0.33 -29.88 8.75
N LYS A 20 1.28 -28.93 8.76
CA LYS A 20 1.22 -27.66 7.99
C LYS A 20 -0.08 -26.88 8.23
N ALA A 21 -0.57 -26.93 9.47
CA ALA A 21 -1.84 -26.38 9.91
C ALA A 21 -1.66 -25.50 11.17
N GLY A 22 -2.76 -25.01 11.71
CA GLY A 22 -2.78 -24.22 12.93
C GLY A 22 -2.46 -22.74 12.73
N PRO A 23 -2.26 -21.99 13.83
CA PRO A 23 -2.11 -20.53 13.80
C PRO A 23 -0.93 -20.04 12.96
N LEU A 24 0.17 -20.81 12.88
CA LEU A 24 1.36 -20.46 12.09
C LEU A 24 1.21 -20.72 10.58
N ALA A 25 0.19 -21.47 10.17
CA ALA A 25 -0.13 -21.70 8.77
C ALA A 25 -1.08 -20.62 8.20
N ASN A 26 -1.62 -19.74 9.04
CA ASN A 26 -2.53 -18.69 8.61
C ASN A 26 -1.75 -17.47 8.16
N ALA A 27 -1.98 -17.06 6.90
CA ALA A 27 -1.66 -15.73 6.41
C ALA A 27 -2.80 -14.74 6.79
N PRO A 28 -2.62 -13.41 6.58
CA PRO A 28 -3.71 -12.45 6.59
C PRO A 28 -4.81 -12.96 5.66
N THR A 29 -5.98 -13.28 6.23
CA THR A 29 -6.92 -14.17 5.54
C THR A 29 -8.01 -13.43 4.80
N THR A 30 -8.15 -12.12 4.99
CA THR A 30 -9.23 -11.34 4.38
C THR A 30 -8.68 -10.05 3.81
N CYS A 31 -8.82 -9.90 2.49
CA CYS A 31 -8.56 -8.66 1.77
C CYS A 31 -9.85 -8.18 1.09
N GLY A 32 -10.13 -6.89 1.21
CA GLY A 32 -11.17 -6.21 0.44
C GLY A 32 -10.55 -5.12 -0.43
N PHE A 33 -11.09 -4.91 -1.61
CA PHE A 33 -10.66 -3.85 -2.52
C PHE A 33 -11.80 -2.86 -2.67
N ILE A 34 -11.59 -1.62 -2.25
CA ILE A 34 -12.64 -0.62 -2.05
C ILE A 34 -12.46 0.53 -3.04
N PRO A 35 -13.47 0.87 -3.85
CA PRO A 35 -13.43 2.02 -4.76
C PRO A 35 -13.63 3.34 -4.02
N PHE A 36 -13.22 4.45 -4.65
CA PHE A 36 -13.36 5.79 -4.08
C PHE A 36 -14.81 6.14 -3.73
N SER A 37 -15.76 5.76 -4.56
CA SER A 37 -17.20 6.00 -4.34
C SER A 37 -17.72 5.38 -3.04
N THR A 38 -17.11 4.35 -2.52
CA THR A 38 -17.49 3.74 -1.23
C THR A 38 -16.94 4.53 -0.05
N ILE A 39 -15.67 4.97 -0.10
CA ILE A 39 -15.05 5.75 0.98
C ILE A 39 -15.42 7.24 0.93
N ALA A 40 -15.95 7.71 -0.18
CA ALA A 40 -16.43 9.08 -0.40
C ALA A 40 -17.81 9.04 -1.06
N PRO A 41 -18.87 8.62 -0.34
CA PRO A 41 -20.22 8.57 -0.88
C PRO A 41 -20.71 9.99 -1.23
N SER A 42 -21.74 10.08 -2.08
CA SER A 42 -22.29 11.36 -2.56
C SER A 42 -22.78 12.30 -1.43
N SER A 43 -23.09 11.75 -0.26
CA SER A 43 -23.36 12.51 0.95
C SER A 43 -22.14 13.24 1.52
N ALA A 44 -20.93 12.69 1.27
CA ALA A 44 -19.67 13.28 1.72
C ALA A 44 -18.97 14.11 0.63
N VAL A 45 -19.08 13.69 -0.63
CA VAL A 45 -18.52 14.39 -1.81
C VAL A 45 -19.59 14.38 -2.90
N SER A 46 -20.30 15.48 -3.05
CA SER A 46 -21.45 15.58 -3.97
C SER A 46 -21.04 15.51 -5.45
N ASP A 47 -19.87 16.04 -5.80
CA ASP A 47 -19.27 15.99 -7.15
C ASP A 47 -17.82 15.51 -7.04
N PRO A 48 -17.59 14.17 -7.04
CA PRO A 48 -16.25 13.61 -6.94
C PRO A 48 -15.33 14.02 -8.09
N GLU A 49 -15.85 14.19 -9.30
CA GLU A 49 -15.04 14.57 -10.46
C GLU A 49 -14.47 15.97 -10.30
N SER A 50 -15.32 16.96 -10.00
CA SER A 50 -14.89 18.33 -9.76
C SER A 50 -13.92 18.42 -8.57
N HIS A 51 -14.22 17.71 -7.49
CA HIS A 51 -13.37 17.67 -6.30
C HIS A 51 -11.96 17.15 -6.62
N ILE A 52 -11.82 15.97 -7.21
CA ILE A 52 -10.55 15.37 -7.55
C ILE A 52 -9.78 16.25 -8.55
N ARG A 53 -10.43 16.69 -9.63
CA ARG A 53 -9.80 17.54 -10.65
C ARG A 53 -9.31 18.87 -10.08
N SER A 54 -10.05 19.47 -9.16
CA SER A 54 -9.66 20.71 -8.49
C SER A 54 -8.36 20.52 -7.69
N ILE A 55 -8.27 19.46 -6.90
CA ILE A 55 -7.10 19.17 -6.07
C ILE A 55 -5.88 18.89 -6.96
N VAL A 56 -6.02 18.03 -7.97
CA VAL A 56 -4.92 17.70 -8.91
C VAL A 56 -4.45 18.96 -9.64
N SER A 57 -5.37 19.77 -10.17
CA SER A 57 -5.03 20.99 -10.89
C SER A 57 -4.34 22.02 -10.00
N SER A 58 -4.79 22.18 -8.76
CA SER A 58 -4.16 23.08 -7.78
C SER A 58 -2.77 22.62 -7.41
N TYR A 59 -2.57 21.31 -7.22
CA TYR A 59 -1.28 20.75 -6.91
C TYR A 59 -0.28 20.95 -8.06
N LEU A 60 -0.66 20.58 -9.28
CA LEU A 60 0.21 20.73 -10.48
C LEU A 60 0.51 22.20 -10.79
N LYS A 61 -0.40 23.12 -10.50
CA LYS A 61 -0.16 24.57 -10.65
C LYS A 61 0.96 25.07 -9.73
N SER A 62 1.02 24.55 -8.51
CA SER A 62 2.08 24.88 -7.54
C SER A 62 3.36 24.04 -7.69
N HIS A 63 3.27 22.90 -8.37
CA HIS A 63 4.36 21.94 -8.59
C HIS A 63 4.38 21.50 -10.07
N PRO A 64 4.77 22.38 -11.01
CA PRO A 64 4.62 22.14 -12.45
C PRO A 64 5.41 20.93 -12.95
N ASP A 65 6.50 20.57 -12.29
CA ASP A 65 7.38 19.45 -12.65
C ASP A 65 7.04 18.14 -11.89
N ALA A 66 5.97 18.11 -11.10
CA ALA A 66 5.66 16.95 -10.26
C ALA A 66 5.19 15.72 -11.06
N ASP A 67 4.62 15.92 -12.25
CA ASP A 67 4.10 14.83 -13.08
C ASP A 67 4.44 15.00 -14.59
N PRO A 68 5.72 14.87 -14.97
CA PRO A 68 6.15 15.01 -16.37
C PRO A 68 5.56 13.92 -17.28
N ALA A 69 5.15 12.79 -16.72
CA ALA A 69 4.53 11.68 -17.45
C ALA A 69 3.01 11.81 -17.66
N GLY A 70 2.35 12.77 -16.99
CA GLY A 70 0.90 12.93 -17.04
C GLY A 70 0.13 11.80 -16.35
N ARG A 71 0.73 11.17 -15.32
CA ARG A 71 0.15 10.03 -14.58
C ARG A 71 -1.03 10.44 -13.72
N ASP A 72 -1.03 11.67 -13.20
CA ASP A 72 -2.07 12.16 -12.30
C ASP A 72 -3.45 12.22 -12.99
N ALA A 73 -3.48 12.54 -14.29
CA ALA A 73 -4.71 12.49 -15.06
C ALA A 73 -5.25 11.05 -15.21
N LEU A 74 -4.37 10.07 -15.37
CA LEU A 74 -4.76 8.65 -15.39
C LEU A 74 -5.26 8.20 -14.02
N LEU A 75 -4.55 8.54 -12.94
CA LEU A 75 -4.94 8.20 -11.56
C LEU A 75 -6.29 8.84 -11.20
N ALA A 76 -6.51 10.12 -11.53
CA ALA A 76 -7.78 10.79 -11.31
C ALA A 76 -8.95 10.07 -12.02
N ARG A 77 -8.74 9.62 -13.27
CA ARG A 77 -9.75 8.84 -14.00
C ARG A 77 -10.00 7.48 -13.35
N GLN A 78 -8.96 6.82 -12.81
CA GLN A 78 -9.10 5.54 -12.10
C GLN A 78 -9.85 5.72 -10.78
N LEU A 79 -9.63 6.80 -10.04
CA LEU A 79 -10.37 7.11 -8.81
C LEU A 79 -11.88 7.24 -9.07
N LEU A 80 -12.26 7.79 -10.22
CA LEU A 80 -13.67 7.97 -10.61
C LEU A 80 -14.33 6.70 -11.12
N ASN A 81 -13.57 5.65 -11.44
CA ASN A 81 -14.12 4.39 -11.91
C ASN A 81 -14.61 3.54 -10.72
N PRO A 82 -15.92 3.25 -10.61
CA PRO A 82 -16.47 2.47 -9.49
C PRO A 82 -16.01 1.00 -9.48
N ASN A 83 -15.39 0.53 -10.56
CA ASN A 83 -14.83 -0.83 -10.66
C ASN A 83 -13.32 -0.88 -10.33
N GLU A 84 -12.71 0.27 -10.01
CA GLU A 84 -11.30 0.37 -9.64
C GLU A 84 -11.15 0.64 -8.15
N ALA A 85 -10.36 -0.17 -7.48
CA ALA A 85 -10.06 0.06 -6.07
C ALA A 85 -9.00 1.15 -5.88
N VAL A 86 -9.17 1.94 -4.84
CA VAL A 86 -8.21 2.95 -4.38
C VAL A 86 -7.61 2.59 -3.03
N CYS A 87 -8.25 1.69 -2.32
CA CYS A 87 -7.84 1.19 -1.02
C CYS A 87 -7.97 -0.33 -0.97
N GLN A 88 -6.95 -0.99 -0.45
CA GLN A 88 -7.01 -2.37 0.00
C GLN A 88 -7.20 -2.38 1.52
N VAL A 89 -8.21 -3.10 1.98
CA VAL A 89 -8.46 -3.35 3.41
C VAL A 89 -7.97 -4.75 3.74
N VAL A 90 -7.12 -4.86 4.76
CA VAL A 90 -6.55 -6.15 5.21
C VAL A 90 -6.90 -6.38 6.67
N SER A 91 -7.48 -7.53 6.99
CA SER A 91 -7.72 -7.95 8.35
C SER A 91 -6.55 -8.77 8.88
N LEU A 92 -5.95 -8.32 9.97
CA LEU A 92 -4.83 -8.97 10.65
C LEU A 92 -5.28 -9.46 12.02
N SER A 93 -5.06 -10.73 12.32
CA SER A 93 -5.36 -11.34 13.63
C SER A 93 -4.30 -10.98 14.69
N VAL A 94 -3.70 -9.81 14.60
CA VAL A 94 -2.65 -9.29 15.48
C VAL A 94 -2.81 -7.78 15.63
N GLY A 95 -2.45 -7.24 16.81
CA GLY A 95 -2.32 -5.80 16.97
C GLY A 95 -1.07 -5.29 16.27
N VAL A 96 -1.19 -4.19 15.54
CA VAL A 96 -0.08 -3.51 14.89
C VAL A 96 0.25 -2.24 15.69
N ASP A 97 1.52 -2.06 16.02
CA ASP A 97 2.04 -0.85 16.65
C ASP A 97 2.94 -0.10 15.66
N VAL A 98 2.39 0.92 15.04
CA VAL A 98 3.10 1.72 14.03
C VAL A 98 4.28 2.50 14.61
N ASN A 99 4.28 2.82 15.91
CA ASN A 99 5.39 3.52 16.56
C ASN A 99 6.65 2.65 16.66
N ARG A 100 6.50 1.35 16.47
CA ARG A 100 7.59 0.36 16.47
C ARG A 100 7.96 -0.12 15.08
N ALA A 101 7.39 0.49 14.05
CA ALA A 101 7.54 0.05 12.65
C ALA A 101 8.91 0.38 12.01
N HIS A 102 9.82 1.05 12.75
CA HIS A 102 11.21 1.23 12.33
C HIS A 102 11.97 -0.10 12.10
N HIS A 103 11.41 -1.21 12.59
CA HIS A 103 11.87 -2.56 12.29
C HIS A 103 10.66 -3.48 12.05
N PRO A 104 10.66 -4.33 10.99
CA PRO A 104 9.49 -5.18 10.66
C PRO A 104 8.99 -6.05 11.82
N SER A 105 9.90 -6.63 12.62
CA SER A 105 9.51 -7.42 13.79
C SER A 105 8.83 -6.58 14.87
N GLY A 106 9.16 -5.29 15.00
CA GLY A 106 8.55 -4.37 15.96
C GLY A 106 7.08 -4.11 15.67
N THR A 107 6.72 -4.00 14.41
CA THR A 107 5.35 -3.71 13.96
C THR A 107 4.32 -4.69 14.50
N PHE A 108 4.66 -5.98 14.56
CA PHE A 108 3.76 -7.07 14.94
C PHE A 108 3.97 -7.58 16.37
N THR A 109 4.91 -7.01 17.11
CA THR A 109 5.24 -7.40 18.51
C THR A 109 4.83 -6.32 19.50
N HIS A 110 3.54 -5.93 19.52
CA HIS A 110 3.06 -4.98 20.53
C HIS A 110 3.14 -5.58 21.95
N GLU A 111 3.50 -4.74 22.92
CA GLU A 111 3.63 -5.15 24.33
C GLU A 111 2.30 -5.05 25.10
N THR A 112 1.30 -4.43 24.50
CA THR A 112 -0.02 -4.24 25.11
C THR A 112 -0.69 -5.57 25.41
N PRO A 113 -1.05 -5.87 26.67
CA PRO A 113 -1.74 -7.10 27.01
C PRO A 113 -3.09 -7.21 26.32
N GLY A 114 -3.49 -8.45 26.02
CA GLY A 114 -4.79 -8.74 25.44
C GLY A 114 -4.75 -9.24 24.00
N ASN A 115 -5.91 -9.58 23.48
CA ASN A 115 -6.12 -10.01 22.09
C ASN A 115 -6.57 -8.82 21.27
N TRP A 116 -5.83 -8.51 20.25
CA TRP A 116 -6.09 -7.40 19.34
C TRP A 116 -6.12 -7.91 17.90
N CYS A 117 -6.94 -7.29 17.08
CA CYS A 117 -6.89 -7.42 15.64
C CYS A 117 -6.73 -6.02 15.03
N THR A 118 -6.18 -5.98 13.84
CA THR A 118 -6.00 -4.74 13.10
C THR A 118 -6.75 -4.82 11.78
N ILE A 119 -7.47 -3.76 11.43
CA ILE A 119 -7.92 -3.52 10.08
C ILE A 119 -6.95 -2.49 9.49
N ALA A 120 -6.05 -2.98 8.65
CA ALA A 120 -5.12 -2.12 7.92
C ALA A 120 -5.77 -1.62 6.64
N VAL A 121 -5.49 -0.38 6.27
CA VAL A 121 -5.92 0.25 5.01
C VAL A 121 -4.68 0.66 4.21
N CYS A 122 -4.59 0.19 2.97
CA CYS A 122 -3.43 0.37 2.12
C CYS A 122 -3.84 1.12 0.86
N SER A 123 -3.25 2.29 0.61
CA SER A 123 -3.50 3.05 -0.62
C SER A 123 -2.93 2.32 -1.83
N THR A 124 -3.74 2.13 -2.88
CA THR A 124 -3.33 1.42 -4.11
C THR A 124 -3.16 2.35 -5.31
N ARG A 125 -3.45 3.64 -5.16
CA ARG A 125 -3.41 4.65 -6.24
C ARG A 125 -2.81 5.96 -5.74
N SER A 126 -1.53 5.92 -5.31
CA SER A 126 -0.86 7.10 -4.75
C SER A 126 -0.43 8.07 -5.84
N PHE A 127 -0.67 9.36 -5.60
CA PHE A 127 -0.22 10.50 -6.42
C PHE A 127 1.17 10.98 -6.01
N SER A 128 1.51 10.93 -4.73
CA SER A 128 2.83 11.31 -4.20
C SER A 128 3.95 10.52 -4.85
N ARG A 129 5.06 11.19 -5.09
CA ARG A 129 6.28 10.61 -5.68
C ARG A 129 7.46 10.92 -4.79
N GLY A 130 8.15 9.86 -4.39
CA GLY A 130 9.40 9.94 -3.67
C GLY A 130 10.61 9.84 -4.59
N SER A 131 11.79 9.74 -3.98
CA SER A 131 13.05 9.63 -4.70
C SER A 131 14.06 8.74 -3.99
N VAL A 132 14.99 8.17 -4.77
CA VAL A 132 16.17 7.47 -4.28
C VAL A 132 17.37 8.01 -5.03
N HIS A 133 18.34 8.60 -4.33
CA HIS A 133 19.51 9.22 -4.93
C HIS A 133 20.80 8.79 -4.24
N ILE A 134 21.91 8.85 -4.97
CA ILE A 134 23.26 8.66 -4.42
C ILE A 134 23.59 9.88 -3.56
N GLY A 135 23.95 9.64 -2.29
CA GLY A 135 24.31 10.70 -1.34
C GLY A 135 25.80 11.05 -1.32
N SER A 136 26.67 10.16 -1.84
CA SER A 136 28.12 10.34 -1.83
C SER A 136 28.79 9.48 -2.91
N ALA A 137 30.10 9.68 -3.13
CA ALA A 137 30.92 8.84 -3.99
C ALA A 137 31.35 7.51 -3.34
N ASP A 138 31.10 7.34 -2.05
CA ASP A 138 31.37 6.08 -1.35
C ASP A 138 30.34 5.00 -1.75
N PRO A 139 30.75 3.91 -2.41
CA PRO A 139 29.83 2.86 -2.83
C PRO A 139 29.22 2.06 -1.68
N THR A 140 29.72 2.20 -0.47
CA THR A 140 29.18 1.53 0.74
C THR A 140 28.16 2.39 1.48
N ALA A 141 28.06 3.68 1.14
CA ALA A 141 27.08 4.58 1.74
C ALA A 141 25.65 4.22 1.30
N HIS A 142 24.73 4.25 2.25
CA HIS A 142 23.31 4.08 1.92
C HIS A 142 22.80 5.23 1.03
N PRO A 143 21.90 4.96 0.08
CA PRO A 143 21.29 6.01 -0.73
C PRO A 143 20.43 6.93 0.15
N LEU A 144 20.22 8.16 -0.33
CA LEU A 144 19.22 9.07 0.20
C LEU A 144 17.85 8.60 -0.28
N ILE A 145 16.98 8.23 0.64
CA ILE A 145 15.63 7.72 0.36
C ILE A 145 14.63 8.70 0.94
N ASP A 146 13.83 9.29 0.08
CA ASP A 146 12.66 10.09 0.46
C ASP A 146 11.40 9.46 -0.12
N PRO A 147 10.55 8.82 0.70
CA PRO A 147 9.28 8.27 0.22
C PRO A 147 8.24 9.35 -0.10
N ALA A 148 8.41 10.57 0.37
CA ALA A 148 7.51 11.72 0.19
C ALA A 148 6.04 11.38 0.46
N TYR A 149 5.75 10.58 1.49
CA TYR A 149 4.38 10.18 1.84
C TYR A 149 3.52 11.41 2.08
N PHE A 150 2.31 11.41 1.45
CA PHE A 150 1.34 12.50 1.55
C PHE A 150 1.83 13.87 1.03
N ALA A 151 2.83 13.91 0.15
CA ALA A 151 3.21 15.12 -0.56
C ALA A 151 2.05 15.64 -1.44
N HIS A 152 1.28 14.73 -2.05
CA HIS A 152 0.07 15.09 -2.77
C HIS A 152 -1.16 15.03 -1.85
N PRO A 153 -1.99 16.11 -1.77
CA PRO A 153 -3.09 16.20 -0.81
C PRO A 153 -4.18 15.13 -0.97
N LEU A 154 -4.40 14.59 -2.18
CA LEU A 154 -5.35 13.48 -2.38
C LEU A 154 -4.95 12.21 -1.62
N ASP A 155 -3.66 11.94 -1.46
CA ASP A 155 -3.22 10.70 -0.80
C ASP A 155 -3.59 10.67 0.67
N VAL A 156 -3.42 11.79 1.37
CA VAL A 156 -3.83 11.85 2.79
C VAL A 156 -5.35 11.83 2.92
N GLU A 157 -6.07 12.45 1.99
CA GLU A 157 -7.54 12.42 1.99
C GLU A 157 -8.07 11.00 1.76
N ILE A 158 -7.54 10.28 0.77
CA ILE A 158 -7.90 8.87 0.49
C ILE A 158 -7.59 8.00 1.71
N ALA A 159 -6.41 8.15 2.31
CA ALA A 159 -6.04 7.39 3.50
C ALA A 159 -7.00 7.69 4.68
N ALA A 160 -7.32 8.95 4.93
CA ALA A 160 -8.23 9.37 5.98
C ALA A 160 -9.65 8.82 5.79
N ARG A 161 -10.20 8.90 4.58
CA ARG A 161 -11.51 8.33 4.24
C ARG A 161 -11.50 6.80 4.39
N SER A 162 -10.41 6.15 4.03
CA SER A 162 -10.24 4.71 4.20
C SER A 162 -10.21 4.30 5.68
N VAL A 163 -9.59 5.12 6.54
CA VAL A 163 -9.60 4.92 8.01
C VAL A 163 -11.00 5.07 8.58
N LEU A 164 -11.76 6.09 8.16
CA LEU A 164 -13.15 6.25 8.57
C LEU A 164 -14.03 5.08 8.12
N HIS A 165 -13.83 4.61 6.90
CA HIS A 165 -14.54 3.42 6.40
C HIS A 165 -14.15 2.15 7.15
N ALA A 166 -12.88 1.97 7.55
CA ALA A 166 -12.46 0.85 8.41
C ALA A 166 -13.18 0.88 9.77
N LYS A 167 -13.43 2.08 10.33
CA LYS A 167 -14.25 2.26 11.54
C LYS A 167 -15.69 1.77 11.33
N GLU A 168 -16.29 2.00 10.17
CA GLU A 168 -17.61 1.47 9.82
C GLU A 168 -17.58 -0.06 9.69
N ILE A 169 -16.56 -0.63 9.07
CA ILE A 169 -16.38 -2.07 8.93
C ILE A 169 -16.39 -2.74 10.31
N VAL A 170 -15.60 -2.25 11.26
CA VAL A 170 -15.53 -2.86 12.62
C VAL A 170 -16.83 -2.65 13.41
N ALA A 171 -17.64 -1.66 13.08
CA ALA A 171 -18.93 -1.41 13.68
C ALA A 171 -20.07 -2.26 13.10
N THR A 172 -19.81 -3.01 12.01
CA THR A 172 -20.82 -3.81 11.28
C THR A 172 -20.82 -5.27 11.75
N GLU A 173 -22.01 -5.90 11.79
CA GLU A 173 -22.14 -7.33 12.08
C GLU A 173 -21.71 -8.18 10.86
N PRO A 174 -21.14 -9.35 11.07
CA PRO A 174 -20.94 -10.07 12.33
C PRO A 174 -19.65 -9.70 13.10
N LEU A 175 -18.80 -8.81 12.56
CA LEU A 175 -17.51 -8.47 13.19
C LEU A 175 -17.71 -7.78 14.54
N ARG A 176 -18.61 -6.81 14.62
CA ARG A 176 -18.90 -6.05 15.84
C ARG A 176 -19.20 -6.93 17.06
N SER A 177 -19.95 -8.03 16.87
CA SER A 177 -20.28 -8.96 17.97
C SER A 177 -19.08 -9.75 18.48
N LYS A 178 -18.00 -9.85 17.71
CA LYS A 178 -16.78 -10.60 18.06
C LYS A 178 -15.71 -9.72 18.73
N LEU A 179 -15.89 -8.41 18.71
CA LEU A 179 -14.94 -7.47 19.28
C LEU A 179 -15.28 -7.14 20.73
N LYS A 180 -14.27 -6.75 21.51
CA LYS A 180 -14.41 -6.34 22.89
C LYS A 180 -15.21 -5.04 23.01
N LYS A 181 -16.02 -4.94 24.05
CA LYS A 181 -16.84 -3.78 24.36
C LYS A 181 -16.64 -3.36 25.81
N ASP A 182 -16.78 -2.06 26.07
CA ASP A 182 -16.88 -1.50 27.42
C ASP A 182 -18.27 -1.76 28.02
N ALA A 183 -18.46 -1.32 29.28
CA ALA A 183 -19.73 -1.47 29.98
C ALA A 183 -20.91 -0.73 29.28
N SER A 184 -20.62 0.24 28.45
CA SER A 184 -21.62 1.01 27.66
C SER A 184 -21.89 0.42 26.28
N GLY A 185 -21.18 -0.67 25.92
CA GLY A 185 -21.32 -1.35 24.62
C GLY A 185 -20.51 -0.74 23.47
N ASN A 186 -19.60 0.20 23.75
CA ASN A 186 -18.69 0.75 22.76
C ASN A 186 -17.51 -0.21 22.52
N LEU A 187 -17.01 -0.25 21.26
CA LEU A 187 -15.83 -1.01 20.93
C LEU A 187 -14.61 -0.44 21.66
N ILE A 188 -13.77 -1.32 22.20
CA ILE A 188 -12.53 -0.94 22.88
C ILE A 188 -11.38 -0.98 21.87
N PRO A 189 -10.79 0.17 21.49
CA PRO A 189 -9.60 0.21 20.67
C PRO A 189 -8.37 -0.29 21.47
N MET A 190 -7.28 -0.60 20.75
CA MET A 190 -6.00 -0.84 21.39
C MET A 190 -5.59 0.41 22.21
N PRO A 191 -5.05 0.27 23.42
CA PRO A 191 -4.59 1.40 24.22
C PRO A 191 -3.67 2.32 23.42
N ASN A 192 -3.83 3.61 23.61
CA ASN A 192 -3.13 4.69 22.91
C ASN A 192 -3.44 4.80 21.40
N MET A 193 -4.42 4.05 20.90
CA MET A 193 -4.90 4.22 19.52
C MET A 193 -6.01 5.28 19.52
N LEU A 194 -5.73 6.42 18.88
CA LEU A 194 -6.75 7.42 18.58
C LEU A 194 -7.73 6.86 17.55
N VAL A 195 -9.03 7.04 17.78
CA VAL A 195 -10.06 6.66 16.80
C VAL A 195 -10.67 7.97 16.26
N PRO A 196 -10.37 8.36 15.02
CA PRO A 196 -10.85 9.64 14.48
C PRO A 196 -12.36 9.66 14.30
N ASN A 197 -12.98 10.85 14.46
CA ASN A 197 -14.42 11.05 14.35
C ASN A 197 -14.83 11.74 13.05
N ASP A 198 -13.95 12.53 12.49
CA ASP A 198 -14.18 13.29 11.25
C ASP A 198 -12.97 13.19 10.30
N LEU A 199 -13.07 13.86 9.17
CA LEU A 199 -12.04 13.79 8.13
C LEU A 199 -10.73 14.46 8.55
N ASP A 200 -10.79 15.57 9.29
CA ASP A 200 -9.60 16.31 9.71
C ASP A 200 -8.80 15.51 10.75
N GLU A 201 -9.49 14.95 11.75
CA GLU A 201 -8.88 14.02 12.72
C GLU A 201 -8.31 12.78 12.01
N ALA A 202 -9.00 12.28 10.99
CA ALA A 202 -8.52 11.11 10.24
C ALA A 202 -7.32 11.44 9.34
N MET A 203 -7.22 12.64 8.79
CA MET A 203 -6.02 13.10 8.08
C MET A 203 -4.82 13.24 9.00
N GLU A 204 -5.01 13.77 10.20
CA GLU A 204 -3.95 13.83 11.21
C GLU A 204 -3.54 12.42 11.66
N PHE A 205 -4.52 11.56 11.95
CA PHE A 205 -4.27 10.14 12.25
C PHE A 205 -3.45 9.46 11.16
N ALA A 206 -3.82 9.63 9.89
CA ALA A 206 -3.11 9.04 8.76
C ALA A 206 -1.65 9.52 8.71
N ARG A 207 -1.39 10.83 8.89
CA ARG A 207 -0.01 11.37 8.90
C ARG A 207 0.87 10.76 9.98
N ASN A 208 0.29 10.49 11.16
CA ASN A 208 1.01 10.00 12.32
C ASN A 208 1.09 8.46 12.39
N ASN A 209 0.26 7.74 11.63
CA ASN A 209 0.14 6.28 11.75
C ASN A 209 0.34 5.53 10.42
N THR A 210 0.88 6.18 9.39
CA THR A 210 1.19 5.50 8.12
C THR A 210 2.60 4.93 8.14
N ILE A 211 2.71 3.71 7.68
CA ILE A 211 3.96 2.99 7.46
C ILE A 211 3.99 2.42 6.05
N THR A 212 5.15 1.95 5.63
CA THR A 212 5.28 1.23 4.36
C THR A 212 4.58 -0.12 4.40
N GLU A 213 3.99 -0.55 3.28
CA GLU A 213 3.54 -1.93 3.06
C GLU A 213 4.66 -2.78 2.43
N TYR A 214 5.89 -2.28 2.38
CA TYR A 214 7.05 -2.96 1.81
C TYR A 214 6.96 -3.24 0.29
N HIS A 215 6.19 -2.45 -0.43
CA HIS A 215 6.00 -2.55 -1.88
C HIS A 215 6.48 -1.29 -2.64
N PRO A 216 7.75 -0.84 -2.48
CA PRO A 216 8.26 0.29 -3.23
C PRO A 216 8.39 -0.05 -4.71
N ILE A 217 8.05 0.93 -5.57
CA ILE A 217 8.12 0.82 -7.02
C ILE A 217 8.65 2.11 -7.65
N GLY A 218 8.95 2.08 -8.94
CA GLY A 218 8.98 3.27 -9.81
C GLY A 218 10.29 4.03 -9.87
N THR A 219 11.32 3.70 -9.09
CA THR A 219 12.60 4.44 -9.08
C THR A 219 13.42 4.26 -10.37
N CYS A 220 13.10 3.25 -11.18
CA CYS A 220 13.65 3.02 -12.53
C CYS A 220 12.52 2.84 -13.55
N ALA A 221 11.53 3.72 -13.54
CA ALA A 221 10.27 3.55 -14.25
C ALA A 221 10.45 3.28 -15.75
N MET A 222 9.69 2.32 -16.27
CA MET A 222 9.58 2.02 -17.71
C MET A 222 8.60 3.02 -18.34
N LEU A 223 9.15 4.16 -18.77
CA LEU A 223 8.45 5.26 -19.41
C LEU A 223 9.30 5.76 -20.58
N PRO A 224 8.75 6.55 -21.51
CA PRO A 224 9.58 7.32 -22.46
C PRO A 224 10.63 8.18 -21.74
N GLU A 225 11.83 8.29 -22.32
CA GLU A 225 12.95 9.00 -21.72
C GLU A 225 12.60 10.49 -21.44
N ASP A 226 11.93 11.15 -22.40
CA ASP A 226 11.42 12.52 -22.30
C ASP A 226 10.36 12.74 -21.23
N LYS A 227 9.82 11.65 -20.65
CA LYS A 227 8.86 11.65 -19.57
C LYS A 227 9.42 11.13 -18.24
N GLY A 228 10.75 11.18 -18.09
CA GLY A 228 11.43 10.74 -16.87
C GLY A 228 11.58 9.22 -16.76
N GLY A 229 11.48 8.50 -17.87
CA GLY A 229 11.77 7.07 -17.93
C GLY A 229 13.24 6.77 -17.71
N VAL A 230 13.52 5.63 -17.06
CA VAL A 230 14.87 5.12 -16.82
C VAL A 230 15.18 3.92 -17.71
N VAL A 231 14.18 3.11 -18.00
CA VAL A 231 14.31 1.94 -18.87
C VAL A 231 13.29 1.95 -20.02
N ASP A 232 13.70 1.35 -21.14
CA ASP A 232 12.84 1.10 -22.29
C ASP A 232 11.94 -0.14 -22.09
N GLN A 233 11.13 -0.48 -23.11
CA GLN A 233 10.26 -1.66 -23.10
C GLN A 233 11.01 -3.00 -23.07
N ASP A 234 12.30 -3.01 -23.37
CA ASP A 234 13.20 -4.15 -23.27
C ASP A 234 13.98 -4.16 -21.96
N LEU A 235 13.59 -3.31 -20.99
CA LEU A 235 14.20 -3.13 -19.68
C LEU A 235 15.63 -2.60 -19.72
N ARG A 236 16.10 -2.02 -20.86
CA ARG A 236 17.42 -1.43 -20.97
C ARG A 236 17.42 -0.03 -20.41
N VAL A 237 18.47 0.28 -19.64
CA VAL A 237 18.68 1.64 -19.14
C VAL A 237 19.04 2.57 -20.30
N TYR A 238 18.33 3.68 -20.44
CA TYR A 238 18.61 4.68 -21.47
C TYR A 238 20.05 5.17 -21.40
N GLY A 239 20.65 5.46 -22.54
CA GLY A 239 22.06 5.86 -22.65
C GLY A 239 23.07 4.71 -22.45
N THR A 240 22.62 3.47 -22.23
CA THR A 240 23.49 2.28 -22.11
C THR A 240 23.18 1.23 -23.17
N SER A 241 24.15 0.32 -23.45
CA SER A 241 23.96 -0.76 -24.41
C SER A 241 23.73 -2.13 -23.75
N ASN A 242 24.15 -2.32 -22.52
CA ASN A 242 24.26 -3.63 -21.87
C ASN A 242 23.78 -3.66 -20.41
N VAL A 243 23.12 -2.60 -19.94
CA VAL A 243 22.55 -2.54 -18.58
C VAL A 243 21.03 -2.68 -18.65
N ARG A 244 20.49 -3.54 -17.83
CA ARG A 244 19.04 -3.71 -17.64
C ARG A 244 18.67 -3.61 -16.17
N VAL A 245 17.44 -3.14 -15.90
CA VAL A 245 16.79 -3.24 -14.59
C VAL A 245 15.59 -4.16 -14.75
N CYS A 246 15.47 -5.16 -13.86
CA CYS A 246 14.42 -6.17 -13.95
C CYS A 246 13.88 -6.48 -12.55
N ASP A 247 13.21 -5.51 -11.97
CA ASP A 247 12.57 -5.59 -10.65
C ASP A 247 11.39 -4.60 -10.56
N ALA A 248 10.81 -4.46 -9.37
CA ALA A 248 9.65 -3.59 -9.15
C ALA A 248 9.93 -2.10 -9.38
N SER A 249 11.19 -1.66 -9.39
CA SER A 249 11.53 -0.27 -9.68
C SER A 249 11.15 0.17 -11.09
N THR A 250 10.95 -0.79 -12.01
CA THR A 250 10.52 -0.52 -13.39
C THR A 250 9.03 -0.22 -13.54
N PHE A 251 8.21 -0.44 -12.51
CA PHE A 251 6.76 -0.18 -12.60
C PHE A 251 6.47 1.32 -12.56
N PRO A 252 5.86 1.91 -13.58
CA PRO A 252 5.61 3.35 -13.61
C PRO A 252 4.44 3.77 -12.70
N LEU A 253 3.53 2.85 -12.39
CA LEU A 253 2.38 3.02 -11.51
C LEU A 253 2.17 1.77 -10.67
N HIS A 254 1.60 1.96 -9.48
CA HIS A 254 1.23 0.86 -8.62
C HIS A 254 0.04 0.09 -9.20
N VAL A 255 0.09 -1.23 -9.11
CA VAL A 255 -1.05 -2.10 -9.43
C VAL A 255 -1.98 -2.19 -8.23
N GLN A 256 -3.21 -2.69 -8.45
CA GLN A 256 -4.09 -2.98 -7.33
C GLN A 256 -3.53 -4.16 -6.51
N GLY A 257 -3.36 -3.95 -5.22
CA GLY A 257 -2.90 -4.97 -4.28
C GLY A 257 -1.40 -5.25 -4.34
N ASN A 258 -1.02 -6.40 -3.80
CA ASN A 258 0.37 -6.81 -3.61
C ASN A 258 1.08 -7.06 -4.95
N ILE A 259 2.33 -6.58 -5.07
CA ILE A 259 3.08 -6.56 -6.33
C ILE A 259 3.75 -7.88 -6.71
N VAL A 260 3.74 -8.90 -5.85
CA VAL A 260 4.52 -10.14 -6.02
C VAL A 260 4.26 -10.82 -7.37
N SER A 261 3.00 -10.96 -7.78
CA SER A 261 2.65 -11.59 -9.07
C SER A 261 3.21 -10.81 -10.27
N LEU A 262 3.19 -9.48 -10.20
CA LEU A 262 3.75 -8.63 -11.26
C LEU A 262 5.27 -8.70 -11.29
N VAL A 263 5.93 -8.79 -10.12
CA VAL A 263 7.38 -8.98 -10.03
C VAL A 263 7.80 -10.28 -10.72
N TYR A 264 7.09 -11.38 -10.47
CA TYR A 264 7.33 -12.64 -11.18
C TYR A 264 7.14 -12.51 -12.71
N ALA A 265 6.07 -11.83 -13.13
CA ALA A 265 5.80 -11.64 -14.56
C ALA A 265 6.91 -10.83 -15.26
N VAL A 266 7.42 -9.77 -14.61
CA VAL A 266 8.53 -8.97 -15.15
C VAL A 266 9.83 -9.76 -15.14
N ALA A 267 10.08 -10.58 -14.11
CA ALA A 267 11.27 -11.44 -14.05
C ALA A 267 11.28 -12.48 -15.18
N GLU A 268 10.16 -13.14 -15.47
CA GLU A 268 10.02 -14.07 -16.59
C GLU A 268 10.24 -13.37 -17.94
N LYS A 269 9.60 -12.22 -18.15
CA LYS A 269 9.83 -11.40 -19.36
C LYS A 269 11.30 -11.00 -19.49
N GLY A 270 11.91 -10.53 -18.41
CA GLY A 270 13.32 -10.14 -18.39
C GLY A 270 14.26 -11.32 -18.73
N ALA A 271 13.98 -12.50 -18.20
CA ALA A 271 14.72 -13.69 -18.53
C ALA A 271 14.63 -14.06 -20.03
N ASP A 272 13.46 -13.92 -20.63
CA ASP A 272 13.29 -14.17 -22.08
C ASP A 272 14.01 -13.12 -22.93
N LEU A 273 13.96 -11.85 -22.55
CA LEU A 273 14.70 -10.77 -23.22
C LEU A 273 16.22 -10.99 -23.16
N ILE A 274 16.75 -11.43 -22.01
CA ILE A 274 18.18 -11.74 -21.84
C ILE A 274 18.59 -12.95 -22.69
N LYS A 275 17.73 -13.97 -22.79
CA LYS A 275 17.97 -15.17 -23.60
C LYS A 275 17.74 -14.96 -25.10
N GLY A 276 17.29 -13.75 -25.52
CA GLY A 276 16.95 -13.45 -26.91
C GLY A 276 15.70 -14.22 -27.41
N ARG A 277 14.87 -14.73 -26.51
CA ARG A 277 13.60 -15.39 -26.88
C ARG A 277 12.57 -14.34 -27.28
N LYS A 278 11.94 -14.55 -28.43
CA LYS A 278 10.77 -13.72 -28.79
C LYS A 278 9.64 -14.11 -27.83
N CYS A 279 9.05 -13.11 -27.17
CA CYS A 279 7.78 -13.33 -26.45
C CYS A 279 6.81 -14.02 -27.40
N MET A 280 6.23 -15.15 -27.00
CA MET A 280 5.16 -15.76 -27.76
C MET A 280 3.98 -14.76 -27.71
N ASN A 281 3.78 -14.04 -28.81
CA ASN A 281 2.54 -13.28 -29.00
C ASN A 281 1.39 -14.27 -28.83
N GLY A 282 0.56 -14.07 -27.81
CA GLY A 282 -0.64 -14.87 -27.57
C GLY A 282 -1.73 -14.61 -28.62
N ALA A 283 -1.40 -14.93 -29.86
CA ALA A 283 -2.33 -14.94 -30.98
C ALA A 283 -2.16 -16.29 -31.69
N ASN A 284 -2.70 -17.32 -31.08
CA ASN A 284 -3.22 -18.52 -31.74
C ASN A 284 -3.68 -19.53 -30.68
N LYS A 285 -4.87 -19.28 -30.14
CA LYS A 285 -5.83 -20.34 -29.79
C LYS A 285 -7.24 -19.76 -29.87
#